data_de209e6d92cb404aa1c211a087d4e37f
#
_entry.id   de209e6d92cb404aa1c211a087d4e37f
#
_cell.length_a   1.000
_cell.length_b   1.000
_cell.length_c   1.000
_cell.angle_alpha   90.00
_cell.angle_beta   90.00
_cell.angle_gamma   90.00
#
_symmetry.space_group_name_H-M   'P 1'
#
loop_
_entity.id
_entity.type
_entity.pdbx_description
1 polymer ?
#
loop_
_entity_poly.entity_id
_entity_poly.type
_entity_poly.pdbx_seq_one_letter_code
_entity_poly.pdbx_strand_id
1 'polypeptide(L)'
;PPEAIFNINYLRAKKEGANPKYLEQVKNGMTAVAGILKNGVGPVVAIRFDIDALGLVEDSTDGHYPKQEGFSSCHLGAMHACGHDGHASIGLTTAKILMELKEHLHGTLKIIFQPAEEGVRGAKSICESGFLDDVDYIFAAHIMPRVKDYDLYFGMNESFATTKLDVIYHGVSTHAAESPQFGKNALLSAANCIINLHSIPRNSDGQTRVNVGTVHAGTGRNVVPDTAKLEIEVRGVTTELNRYMEIYARDIINACALMHDTVVEIKQMGKAFALNCDEDFMNQIRNICVKEMPDLKSPPENLNPLGGSD
;
A
#
# COMPACT_ATOMS: atom_id res chain seq x y z
N PRO A 1 -8.26 10.49 6.20
CA PRO A 1 -8.09 11.88 5.81
C PRO A 1 -9.02 12.78 6.60
N PRO A 2 -8.68 14.07 6.82
CA PRO A 2 -9.60 15.03 7.45
C PRO A 2 -10.91 15.14 6.66
N GLU A 3 -12.03 15.39 7.34
CA GLU A 3 -13.37 15.50 6.74
C GLU A 3 -13.43 16.51 5.58
N ALA A 4 -12.67 17.60 5.68
CA ALA A 4 -12.55 18.60 4.61
C ALA A 4 -12.03 17.99 3.30
N ILE A 5 -11.11 17.03 3.34
CA ILE A 5 -10.57 16.37 2.14
C ILE A 5 -11.64 15.50 1.49
N PHE A 6 -12.46 14.79 2.26
CA PHE A 6 -13.57 14.01 1.72
C PHE A 6 -14.58 14.91 1.00
N ASN A 7 -14.94 16.03 1.61
CA ASN A 7 -15.89 16.98 1.00
C ASN A 7 -15.35 17.56 -0.31
N ILE A 8 -14.08 17.94 -0.38
CA ILE A 8 -13.44 18.45 -1.59
C ILE A 8 -13.51 17.39 -2.71
N ASN A 9 -13.12 16.15 -2.41
CA ASN A 9 -13.12 15.07 -3.39
C ASN A 9 -14.53 14.66 -3.82
N TYR A 10 -15.51 14.66 -2.90
CA TYR A 10 -16.91 14.43 -3.21
C TYR A 10 -17.47 15.48 -4.19
N LEU A 11 -17.24 16.77 -3.91
CA LEU A 11 -17.68 17.85 -4.77
C LEU A 11 -17.01 17.81 -6.15
N ARG A 12 -15.74 17.44 -6.21
CA ARG A 12 -15.00 17.23 -7.44
C ARG A 12 -15.62 16.09 -8.26
N ALA A 13 -15.78 14.91 -7.69
CA ALA A 13 -16.36 13.76 -8.37
C ALA A 13 -17.78 14.04 -8.90
N LYS A 14 -18.58 14.78 -8.11
CA LYS A 14 -19.91 15.23 -8.56
C LYS A 14 -19.83 16.16 -9.78
N LYS A 15 -18.88 17.09 -9.81
CA LYS A 15 -18.65 18.00 -10.93
C LYS A 15 -18.15 17.27 -12.18
N GLU A 16 -17.37 16.21 -12.01
CA GLU A 16 -16.85 15.34 -13.07
C GLU A 16 -17.88 14.33 -13.59
N GLY A 17 -19.11 14.34 -13.07
CA GLY A 17 -20.22 13.54 -13.59
C GLY A 17 -20.37 12.17 -12.93
N ALA A 18 -19.77 11.93 -11.77
CA ALA A 18 -19.99 10.69 -11.03
C ALA A 18 -21.47 10.47 -10.73
N ASN A 19 -21.94 9.21 -10.90
CA ASN A 19 -23.33 8.86 -10.67
C ASN A 19 -23.71 9.11 -9.19
N PRO A 20 -24.70 9.98 -8.90
CA PRO A 20 -25.06 10.34 -7.54
C PRO A 20 -25.42 9.16 -6.64
N LYS A 21 -26.05 8.11 -7.20
CA LYS A 21 -26.45 6.90 -6.47
C LYS A 21 -25.23 6.21 -5.81
N TYR A 22 -24.12 6.12 -6.52
CA TYR A 22 -22.91 5.47 -6.02
C TYR A 22 -22.01 6.45 -5.25
N LEU A 23 -21.99 7.71 -5.69
CA LEU A 23 -21.20 8.74 -5.02
C LEU A 23 -21.61 8.95 -3.57
N GLU A 24 -22.90 8.90 -3.24
CA GLU A 24 -23.40 8.99 -1.86
C GLU A 24 -22.92 7.84 -0.98
N GLN A 25 -22.70 6.65 -1.55
CA GLN A 25 -22.24 5.48 -0.79
C GLN A 25 -20.76 5.59 -0.40
N VAL A 26 -19.97 6.31 -1.16
CA VAL A 26 -18.49 6.43 -0.96
C VAL A 26 -18.08 7.78 -0.36
N LYS A 27 -19.01 8.66 -0.04
CA LYS A 27 -18.73 10.03 0.43
C LYS A 27 -17.85 10.11 1.68
N ASN A 28 -17.82 9.07 2.51
CA ASN A 28 -17.01 9.00 3.72
C ASN A 28 -15.60 8.40 3.47
N GLY A 29 -15.19 8.27 2.21
CA GLY A 29 -13.89 7.72 1.83
C GLY A 29 -13.83 6.20 1.77
N MET A 30 -14.95 5.50 1.92
CA MET A 30 -15.08 4.06 1.71
C MET A 30 -15.27 3.80 0.22
N THR A 31 -14.17 3.87 -0.54
CA THR A 31 -14.19 3.89 -2.00
C THR A 31 -13.97 2.53 -2.66
N ALA A 32 -13.90 1.44 -1.88
CA ALA A 32 -13.89 0.10 -2.43
C ALA A 32 -15.22 -0.20 -3.16
N VAL A 33 -15.12 -0.81 -4.33
CA VAL A 33 -16.29 -1.22 -5.13
C VAL A 33 -16.18 -2.70 -5.47
N ALA A 34 -17.28 -3.45 -5.31
CA ALA A 34 -17.34 -4.84 -5.72
C ALA A 34 -18.56 -5.12 -6.59
N GLY A 35 -18.32 -5.83 -7.70
CA GLY A 35 -19.36 -6.45 -8.51
C GLY A 35 -19.57 -7.90 -8.09
N ILE A 36 -20.81 -8.33 -7.89
CA ILE A 36 -21.13 -9.71 -7.52
C ILE A 36 -22.06 -10.31 -8.57
N LEU A 37 -21.63 -11.42 -9.16
CA LEU A 37 -22.45 -12.27 -10.02
C LEU A 37 -22.72 -13.59 -9.30
N LYS A 38 -23.99 -13.89 -9.01
CA LYS A 38 -24.42 -15.19 -8.47
C LYS A 38 -25.07 -15.99 -9.59
N ASN A 39 -24.51 -17.13 -9.93
CA ASN A 39 -24.95 -17.95 -11.06
C ASN A 39 -25.01 -19.45 -10.71
N GLY A 40 -25.94 -19.81 -9.83
CA GLY A 40 -26.18 -21.18 -9.41
C GLY A 40 -25.20 -21.70 -8.36
N VAL A 41 -25.12 -23.02 -8.27
CA VAL A 41 -24.25 -23.73 -7.30
C VAL A 41 -22.84 -23.85 -7.89
N GLY A 42 -21.83 -23.58 -7.09
CA GLY A 42 -20.43 -23.68 -7.46
C GLY A 42 -19.55 -22.88 -6.50
N PRO A 43 -18.24 -22.80 -6.78
CA PRO A 43 -17.30 -22.08 -5.92
C PRO A 43 -17.57 -20.56 -5.90
N VAL A 44 -17.08 -19.93 -4.84
CA VAL A 44 -17.00 -18.47 -4.72
C VAL A 44 -15.60 -18.04 -5.12
N VAL A 45 -15.49 -17.33 -6.22
CA VAL A 45 -14.23 -16.84 -6.78
C VAL A 45 -14.17 -15.33 -6.69
N ALA A 46 -13.09 -14.79 -6.13
CA ALA A 46 -12.81 -13.37 -6.10
C ALA A 46 -11.68 -13.02 -7.06
N ILE A 47 -11.77 -11.86 -7.71
CA ILE A 47 -10.70 -11.28 -8.51
C ILE A 47 -10.49 -9.84 -8.01
N ARG A 48 -9.27 -9.53 -7.58
CA ARG A 48 -8.91 -8.23 -6.99
C ARG A 48 -8.08 -7.40 -7.96
N PHE A 49 -8.44 -6.13 -8.06
CA PHE A 49 -7.73 -5.09 -8.78
C PHE A 49 -7.58 -3.88 -7.86
N ASP A 50 -6.36 -3.42 -7.63
CA ASP A 50 -6.12 -2.15 -6.96
C ASP A 50 -6.33 -0.99 -7.93
N ILE A 51 -6.69 0.18 -7.39
CA ILE A 51 -7.12 1.33 -8.21
C ILE A 51 -6.60 2.67 -7.73
N ASP A 52 -5.79 2.71 -6.67
CA ASP A 52 -5.28 3.96 -6.12
C ASP A 52 -4.02 4.45 -6.84
N ALA A 53 -3.76 5.74 -6.69
CA ALA A 53 -2.59 6.41 -7.27
C ALA A 53 -1.61 6.85 -6.18
N LEU A 54 -0.36 7.08 -6.59
CA LEU A 54 0.69 7.62 -5.75
C LEU A 54 0.63 9.15 -5.67
N GLY A 55 1.04 9.71 -4.53
CA GLY A 55 1.18 11.15 -4.31
C GLY A 55 2.45 11.72 -4.95
N LEU A 56 2.55 11.62 -6.27
CA LEU A 56 3.69 12.05 -7.07
C LEU A 56 3.28 13.10 -8.10
N VAL A 57 4.19 13.99 -8.45
CA VAL A 57 4.03 14.88 -9.61
C VAL A 57 4.50 14.12 -10.85
N GLU A 58 3.59 13.94 -11.80
CA GLU A 58 3.90 13.28 -13.06
C GLU A 58 4.86 14.11 -13.91
N ASP A 59 5.77 13.45 -14.63
CA ASP A 59 6.70 14.11 -15.55
C ASP A 59 5.93 14.84 -16.67
N SER A 60 6.27 16.10 -16.88
CA SER A 60 5.67 16.95 -17.91
C SER A 60 6.57 17.19 -19.11
N THR A 61 7.69 16.49 -19.21
CA THR A 61 8.62 16.60 -20.36
C THR A 61 8.03 15.98 -21.63
N ASP A 62 8.51 16.40 -22.79
CA ASP A 62 8.06 15.86 -24.08
C ASP A 62 8.51 14.40 -24.32
N GLY A 63 9.45 13.89 -23.51
CA GLY A 63 9.85 12.47 -23.51
C GLY A 63 8.88 11.54 -22.80
N HIS A 64 7.92 12.08 -22.04
CA HIS A 64 6.96 11.30 -21.29
C HIS A 64 5.81 10.80 -22.16
N TYR A 65 5.77 9.49 -22.40
CA TYR A 65 4.81 8.86 -23.33
C TYR A 65 3.34 9.15 -22.99
N PRO A 66 2.88 9.05 -21.73
CA PRO A 66 1.50 9.40 -21.37
C PRO A 66 1.13 10.84 -21.75
N LYS A 67 2.07 11.80 -21.64
CA LYS A 67 1.86 13.18 -22.09
C LYS A 67 1.67 13.27 -23.59
N GLN A 68 2.52 12.58 -24.38
CA GLN A 68 2.43 12.57 -25.84
C GLN A 68 1.08 12.07 -26.33
N GLU A 69 0.54 11.04 -25.65
CA GLU A 69 -0.73 10.38 -26.02
C GLU A 69 -1.95 11.01 -25.32
N GLY A 70 -1.77 12.07 -24.52
CA GLY A 70 -2.87 12.77 -23.85
C GLY A 70 -3.47 12.02 -22.65
N PHE A 71 -2.71 11.11 -22.03
CA PHE A 71 -3.12 10.30 -20.88
C PHE A 71 -2.44 10.70 -19.56
N SER A 72 -1.74 11.82 -19.52
CA SER A 72 -1.20 12.32 -18.25
C SER A 72 -2.30 12.55 -17.21
N SER A 73 -1.91 12.45 -15.94
CA SER A 73 -2.81 12.75 -14.84
C SER A 73 -3.41 14.15 -14.96
N CYS A 74 -4.73 14.26 -14.84
CA CYS A 74 -5.42 15.53 -14.73
C CYS A 74 -5.43 16.11 -13.30
N HIS A 75 -4.80 15.40 -12.34
CA HIS A 75 -4.71 15.77 -10.93
C HIS A 75 -3.26 16.04 -10.55
N LEU A 76 -2.89 17.31 -10.44
CA LEU A 76 -1.54 17.69 -10.03
C LEU A 76 -1.20 17.09 -8.66
N GLY A 77 -0.06 16.40 -8.58
CA GLY A 77 0.41 15.75 -7.36
C GLY A 77 -0.18 14.35 -7.14
N ALA A 78 -0.84 13.76 -8.13
CA ALA A 78 -1.24 12.36 -8.13
C ALA A 78 -0.91 11.73 -9.48
N MET A 79 -0.33 10.52 -9.46
CA MET A 79 0.08 9.80 -10.66
C MET A 79 -0.07 8.28 -10.46
N HIS A 80 -0.53 7.58 -11.47
CA HIS A 80 -0.49 6.12 -11.52
C HIS A 80 0.91 5.62 -11.91
N ALA A 81 1.88 5.71 -10.98
CA ALA A 81 3.25 5.27 -11.21
C ALA A 81 3.48 3.77 -10.92
N CYS A 82 2.45 3.06 -10.40
CA CYS A 82 2.51 1.62 -10.09
C CYS A 82 1.65 0.75 -11.03
N GLY A 83 0.99 1.34 -12.03
CA GLY A 83 0.20 0.59 -13.02
C GLY A 83 -1.23 0.26 -12.62
N HIS A 84 -1.74 0.83 -11.53
CA HIS A 84 -3.10 0.53 -11.04
C HIS A 84 -4.20 1.06 -11.98
N ASP A 85 -3.94 2.03 -12.82
CA ASP A 85 -4.80 2.43 -13.94
C ASP A 85 -4.98 1.30 -14.98
N GLY A 86 -3.87 0.59 -15.26
CA GLY A 86 -3.89 -0.63 -16.07
C GLY A 86 -4.69 -1.75 -15.39
N HIS A 87 -4.49 -1.95 -14.07
CA HIS A 87 -5.27 -2.93 -13.30
C HIS A 87 -6.77 -2.61 -13.30
N ALA A 88 -7.15 -1.36 -13.10
CA ALA A 88 -8.54 -0.93 -13.19
C ALA A 88 -9.14 -1.21 -14.58
N SER A 89 -8.39 -0.93 -15.65
CA SER A 89 -8.81 -1.18 -17.03
C SER A 89 -8.98 -2.68 -17.32
N ILE A 90 -8.03 -3.51 -16.86
CA ILE A 90 -8.10 -4.97 -16.94
C ILE A 90 -9.32 -5.47 -16.17
N GLY A 91 -9.55 -4.95 -14.95
CA GLY A 91 -10.68 -5.33 -14.11
C GLY A 91 -12.03 -5.04 -14.76
N LEU A 92 -12.20 -3.87 -15.33
CA LEU A 92 -13.43 -3.49 -16.06
C LEU A 92 -13.66 -4.37 -17.31
N THR A 93 -12.58 -4.64 -18.06
CA THR A 93 -12.65 -5.49 -19.25
C THR A 93 -12.96 -6.94 -18.85
N THR A 94 -12.33 -7.46 -17.81
CA THR A 94 -12.61 -8.79 -17.24
C THR A 94 -14.07 -8.91 -16.80
N ALA A 95 -14.59 -7.89 -16.08
CA ALA A 95 -15.99 -7.86 -15.68
C ALA A 95 -16.94 -7.93 -16.87
N LYS A 96 -16.65 -7.19 -17.94
CA LYS A 96 -17.44 -7.20 -19.15
C LYS A 96 -17.43 -8.57 -19.82
N ILE A 97 -16.26 -9.15 -20.02
CA ILE A 97 -16.12 -10.50 -20.65
C ILE A 97 -16.87 -11.57 -19.84
N LEU A 98 -16.69 -11.57 -18.51
CA LEU A 98 -17.35 -12.55 -17.64
C LEU A 98 -18.88 -12.37 -17.62
N MET A 99 -19.38 -11.13 -17.77
CA MET A 99 -20.81 -10.89 -17.92
C MET A 99 -21.37 -11.38 -19.28
N GLU A 100 -20.59 -11.29 -20.36
CA GLU A 100 -20.95 -11.84 -21.67
C GLU A 100 -20.96 -13.39 -21.63
N LEU A 101 -20.07 -13.99 -20.84
CA LEU A 101 -19.94 -15.43 -20.69
C LEU A 101 -20.76 -16.01 -19.52
N LYS A 102 -21.61 -15.24 -18.89
CA LYS A 102 -22.31 -15.62 -17.64
C LYS A 102 -23.05 -16.97 -17.73
N GLU A 103 -23.63 -17.30 -18.88
CA GLU A 103 -24.36 -18.56 -19.06
C GLU A 103 -23.46 -19.82 -18.99
N HIS A 104 -22.13 -19.63 -19.09
CA HIS A 104 -21.13 -20.70 -18.99
C HIS A 104 -20.45 -20.74 -17.60
N LEU A 105 -20.78 -19.79 -16.72
CA LEU A 105 -20.19 -19.71 -15.38
C LEU A 105 -21.15 -20.34 -14.37
N HIS A 106 -20.57 -20.96 -13.33
CA HIS A 106 -21.32 -21.51 -12.19
C HIS A 106 -20.69 -21.01 -10.88
N GLY A 107 -21.51 -20.84 -9.84
CA GLY A 107 -21.08 -20.36 -8.54
C GLY A 107 -21.24 -18.85 -8.37
N THR A 108 -20.37 -18.25 -7.57
CA THR A 108 -20.38 -16.81 -7.30
C THR A 108 -19.06 -16.19 -7.73
N LEU A 109 -19.13 -15.11 -8.48
CA LEU A 109 -17.97 -14.31 -8.85
C LEU A 109 -18.02 -12.96 -8.12
N LYS A 110 -16.93 -12.56 -7.48
CA LYS A 110 -16.73 -11.26 -6.85
C LYS A 110 -15.59 -10.53 -7.53
N ILE A 111 -15.85 -9.42 -8.20
CA ILE A 111 -14.81 -8.56 -8.79
C ILE A 111 -14.64 -7.36 -7.87
N ILE A 112 -13.43 -7.16 -7.35
CA ILE A 112 -13.11 -6.19 -6.31
C ILE A 112 -12.18 -5.13 -6.87
N PHE A 113 -12.59 -3.87 -6.79
CA PHE A 113 -11.76 -2.70 -7.05
C PHE A 113 -11.33 -2.11 -5.71
N GLN A 114 -10.08 -2.36 -5.33
CA GLN A 114 -9.54 -2.03 -4.02
C GLN A 114 -8.80 -0.70 -4.03
N PRO A 115 -9.19 0.28 -3.19
CA PRO A 115 -8.41 1.50 -2.97
C PRO A 115 -7.32 1.28 -1.91
N ALA A 116 -6.39 2.24 -1.80
CA ALA A 116 -5.41 2.39 -0.72
C ALA A 116 -4.44 1.19 -0.55
N GLU A 117 -4.07 0.54 -1.66
CA GLU A 117 -3.02 -0.48 -1.70
C GLU A 117 -1.67 0.13 -1.33
N GLU A 118 -1.30 1.26 -1.93
CA GLU A 118 -0.04 1.97 -1.69
C GLU A 118 0.17 2.38 -0.21
N GLY A 119 -0.94 2.52 0.50
CA GLY A 119 -0.94 2.76 1.94
C GLY A 119 -0.93 1.50 2.81
N VAL A 120 -0.98 0.31 2.22
CA VAL A 120 -1.18 -1.00 2.89
C VAL A 120 -2.32 -0.98 3.91
N ARG A 121 -3.49 -0.53 3.46
CA ARG A 121 -4.70 -0.30 4.28
C ARG A 121 -5.98 -0.83 3.68
N GLY A 122 -6.06 -0.89 2.34
CA GLY A 122 -7.30 -1.18 1.63
C GLY A 122 -7.78 -2.60 1.83
N ALA A 123 -6.91 -3.58 1.67
CA ALA A 123 -7.23 -4.99 1.83
C ALA A 123 -7.73 -5.31 3.24
N LYS A 124 -7.10 -4.75 4.28
CA LYS A 124 -7.53 -4.94 5.66
C LYS A 124 -9.00 -4.57 5.88
N SER A 125 -9.43 -3.43 5.33
CA SER A 125 -10.83 -2.99 5.46
C SER A 125 -11.81 -3.95 4.78
N ILE A 126 -11.43 -4.51 3.63
CA ILE A 126 -12.25 -5.47 2.88
C ILE A 126 -12.33 -6.80 3.66
N CYS A 127 -11.21 -7.30 4.16
CA CYS A 127 -11.17 -8.52 4.99
C CYS A 127 -12.00 -8.37 6.27
N GLU A 128 -11.79 -7.28 7.03
CA GLU A 128 -12.53 -7.04 8.29
C GLU A 128 -14.02 -6.79 8.08
N SER A 129 -14.47 -6.48 6.87
CA SER A 129 -15.90 -6.37 6.54
C SER A 129 -16.61 -7.72 6.43
N GLY A 130 -15.87 -8.83 6.43
CA GLY A 130 -16.40 -10.18 6.19
C GLY A 130 -16.74 -10.46 4.72
N PHE A 131 -16.39 -9.56 3.80
CA PHE A 131 -16.74 -9.70 2.38
C PHE A 131 -16.06 -10.90 1.69
N LEU A 132 -14.92 -11.35 2.25
CA LEU A 132 -14.13 -12.46 1.74
C LEU A 132 -14.32 -13.77 2.50
N ASP A 133 -15.14 -13.83 3.55
CA ASP A 133 -15.25 -14.99 4.45
C ASP A 133 -15.78 -16.26 3.75
N ASP A 134 -16.54 -16.10 2.67
CA ASP A 134 -17.11 -17.19 1.87
C ASP A 134 -16.33 -17.48 0.56
N VAL A 135 -15.15 -16.87 0.36
CA VAL A 135 -14.36 -17.00 -0.86
C VAL A 135 -13.51 -18.26 -0.82
N ASP A 136 -13.69 -19.14 -1.84
CA ASP A 136 -12.90 -20.35 -2.01
C ASP A 136 -11.56 -20.07 -2.71
N TYR A 137 -11.56 -19.16 -3.71
CA TYR A 137 -10.39 -18.81 -4.51
C TYR A 137 -10.31 -17.32 -4.73
N ILE A 138 -9.11 -16.75 -4.57
CA ILE A 138 -8.85 -15.34 -4.88
C ILE A 138 -7.69 -15.21 -5.86
N PHE A 139 -7.89 -14.36 -6.87
CA PHE A 139 -6.88 -13.97 -7.84
C PHE A 139 -6.55 -12.49 -7.71
N ALA A 140 -5.28 -12.18 -7.84
CA ALA A 140 -4.80 -10.83 -8.06
C ALA A 140 -3.66 -10.86 -9.09
N ALA A 141 -3.48 -9.79 -9.83
CA ALA A 141 -2.36 -9.63 -10.76
C ALA A 141 -1.76 -8.24 -10.63
N HIS A 142 -0.48 -8.12 -10.92
CA HIS A 142 0.22 -6.84 -10.91
C HIS A 142 1.06 -6.68 -12.19
N ILE A 143 1.01 -5.48 -12.80
CA ILE A 143 1.84 -5.12 -13.93
C ILE A 143 3.26 -4.87 -13.41
N MET A 144 4.25 -5.62 -13.96
CA MET A 144 5.64 -5.60 -13.50
C MET A 144 6.54 -5.01 -14.61
N PRO A 145 6.84 -3.71 -14.62
CA PRO A 145 7.54 -3.04 -15.72
C PRO A 145 9.00 -3.48 -15.89
N ARG A 146 9.57 -4.14 -14.89
CA ARG A 146 10.97 -4.59 -14.90
C ARG A 146 11.16 -6.00 -15.46
N VAL A 147 10.09 -6.69 -15.80
CA VAL A 147 10.11 -8.06 -16.31
C VAL A 147 9.94 -8.00 -17.82
N LYS A 148 11.03 -8.10 -18.57
CA LYS A 148 11.05 -7.84 -20.02
C LYS A 148 10.97 -9.11 -20.88
N ASP A 149 11.34 -10.27 -20.34
CA ASP A 149 11.54 -11.47 -21.14
C ASP A 149 10.34 -12.42 -21.10
N TYR A 150 9.35 -12.14 -20.27
CA TYR A 150 8.18 -12.98 -20.05
C TYR A 150 6.88 -12.16 -20.07
N ASP A 151 5.82 -12.78 -20.56
CA ASP A 151 4.50 -12.15 -20.63
C ASP A 151 3.74 -12.26 -19.30
N LEU A 152 3.95 -13.36 -18.57
CA LEU A 152 3.25 -13.64 -17.32
C LEU A 152 4.11 -14.47 -16.34
N TYR A 153 4.08 -14.10 -15.08
CA TYR A 153 4.58 -14.89 -13.95
C TYR A 153 3.39 -15.45 -13.19
N PHE A 154 3.45 -16.74 -12.87
CA PHE A 154 2.44 -17.42 -12.07
C PHE A 154 2.91 -17.54 -10.63
N GLY A 155 2.31 -16.75 -9.76
CA GLY A 155 2.63 -16.74 -8.35
C GLY A 155 3.74 -15.75 -7.98
N MET A 156 3.62 -15.29 -6.76
CA MET A 156 4.53 -14.37 -6.10
C MET A 156 4.81 -14.89 -4.70
N ASN A 157 6.09 -15.14 -4.41
CA ASN A 157 6.53 -15.63 -3.10
C ASN A 157 7.49 -14.64 -2.48
N GLU A 158 7.63 -14.71 -1.15
CA GLU A 158 8.56 -13.88 -0.37
C GLU A 158 8.35 -12.37 -0.56
N SER A 159 7.10 -11.95 -0.81
CA SER A 159 6.81 -10.53 -0.74
C SER A 159 6.94 -10.05 0.71
N PHE A 160 7.63 -8.93 0.90
CA PHE A 160 7.91 -8.44 2.25
C PHE A 160 6.64 -8.05 3.00
N ALA A 161 6.50 -8.56 4.23
CA ALA A 161 5.63 -7.94 5.22
C ALA A 161 6.15 -6.53 5.55
N THR A 162 5.26 -5.59 5.77
CA THR A 162 5.62 -4.19 6.06
C THR A 162 4.78 -3.60 7.17
N THR A 163 5.38 -2.69 7.94
CA THR A 163 4.68 -1.83 8.91
C THR A 163 5.15 -0.38 8.73
N LYS A 164 4.19 0.53 8.52
CA LYS A 164 4.41 1.97 8.37
C LYS A 164 3.98 2.70 9.63
N LEU A 165 4.87 3.54 10.19
CA LEU A 165 4.66 4.26 11.44
C LEU A 165 4.87 5.76 11.24
N ASP A 166 3.92 6.57 11.70
CA ASP A 166 4.14 7.98 11.99
C ASP A 166 4.53 8.13 13.45
N VAL A 167 5.59 8.86 13.72
CA VAL A 167 6.12 9.10 15.07
C VAL A 167 6.22 10.59 15.30
N ILE A 168 5.67 11.08 16.42
CA ILE A 168 5.73 12.47 16.80
C ILE A 168 6.31 12.56 18.22
N TYR A 169 7.46 13.21 18.34
CA TYR A 169 8.03 13.59 19.62
C TYR A 169 7.53 14.96 20.02
N HIS A 170 7.05 15.09 21.25
CA HIS A 170 6.60 16.32 21.87
C HIS A 170 7.54 16.69 23.01
N GLY A 171 8.17 17.84 22.91
CA GLY A 171 9.11 18.39 23.89
C GLY A 171 8.61 19.69 24.50
N VAL A 172 9.54 20.52 24.95
CA VAL A 172 9.26 21.86 25.51
C VAL A 172 10.21 22.88 24.88
N SER A 173 9.64 23.92 24.28
CA SER A 173 10.39 24.98 23.65
C SER A 173 10.92 25.96 24.69
N THR A 174 12.17 26.37 24.50
CA THR A 174 12.83 27.47 25.29
C THR A 174 13.82 28.19 24.42
N HIS A 175 14.29 29.37 24.90
CA HIS A 175 15.38 30.06 24.24
C HIS A 175 16.71 29.32 24.50
N ALA A 176 17.39 28.90 23.41
CA ALA A 176 18.54 28.03 23.46
C ALA A 176 19.77 28.57 24.21
N ALA A 177 19.88 29.92 24.37
CA ALA A 177 20.97 30.54 25.08
C ALA A 177 20.59 31.04 26.49
N GLU A 178 19.33 31.37 26.73
CA GLU A 178 18.91 32.00 28.01
C GLU A 178 18.46 30.97 29.05
N SER A 179 17.75 29.93 28.61
CA SER A 179 17.17 28.94 29.52
C SER A 179 17.14 27.52 28.93
N PRO A 180 18.25 27.02 28.37
CA PRO A 180 18.28 25.73 27.68
C PRO A 180 17.93 24.53 28.60
N GLN A 181 18.19 24.63 29.89
CA GLN A 181 17.95 23.59 30.88
C GLN A 181 16.46 23.29 31.12
N PHE A 182 15.56 24.18 30.73
CA PHE A 182 14.11 23.98 30.85
C PHE A 182 13.50 23.44 29.56
N GLY A 183 14.30 23.35 28.48
CA GLY A 183 13.85 22.79 27.21
C GLY A 183 13.90 21.28 27.20
N LYS A 184 12.96 20.66 26.46
CA LYS A 184 12.96 19.23 26.12
C LYS A 184 13.04 19.12 24.62
N ASN A 185 14.19 18.65 24.11
CA ASN A 185 14.52 18.76 22.68
C ASN A 185 13.99 17.58 21.88
N ALA A 186 12.85 17.75 21.20
CA ALA A 186 12.23 16.74 20.36
C ALA A 186 13.09 16.38 19.13
N LEU A 187 13.89 17.30 18.59
CA LEU A 187 14.79 17.03 17.47
C LEU A 187 15.90 16.06 17.88
N LEU A 188 16.43 16.16 19.10
CA LEU A 188 17.43 15.20 19.58
C LEU A 188 16.83 13.81 19.78
N SER A 189 15.58 13.70 20.25
CA SER A 189 14.85 12.42 20.27
C SER A 189 14.76 11.81 18.89
N ALA A 190 14.36 12.59 17.90
CA ALA A 190 14.26 12.14 16.50
C ALA A 190 15.62 11.75 15.92
N ALA A 191 16.67 12.54 16.14
CA ALA A 191 18.01 12.25 15.62
C ALA A 191 18.58 10.93 16.19
N ASN A 192 18.46 10.72 17.52
CA ASN A 192 18.86 9.48 18.14
C ASN A 192 17.99 8.31 17.67
N CYS A 193 16.70 8.51 17.48
CA CYS A 193 15.79 7.50 16.93
C CYS A 193 16.25 7.04 15.55
N ILE A 194 16.55 7.96 14.63
CA ILE A 194 17.03 7.63 13.28
C ILE A 194 18.29 6.76 13.34
N ILE A 195 19.30 7.17 14.12
CA ILE A 195 20.57 6.43 14.22
C ILE A 195 20.34 5.03 14.79
N ASN A 196 19.56 4.93 15.87
CA ASN A 196 19.35 3.65 16.57
C ASN A 196 18.43 2.70 15.78
N LEU A 197 17.47 3.20 15.00
CA LEU A 197 16.67 2.36 14.10
C LEU A 197 17.55 1.64 13.07
N HIS A 198 18.56 2.32 12.52
CA HIS A 198 19.50 1.71 11.57
C HIS A 198 20.52 0.77 12.24
N SER A 199 20.59 0.75 13.58
CA SER A 199 21.41 -0.18 14.36
C SER A 199 20.67 -1.48 14.76
N ILE A 200 19.39 -1.65 14.42
CA ILE A 200 18.65 -2.90 14.69
C ILE A 200 19.45 -4.09 14.11
N PRO A 201 19.72 -5.12 14.91
CA PRO A 201 20.50 -6.27 14.47
C PRO A 201 19.85 -6.95 13.26
N ARG A 202 20.67 -7.34 12.30
CA ARG A 202 20.20 -8.18 11.21
C ARG A 202 19.81 -9.55 11.74
N ASN A 203 18.79 -10.16 11.14
CA ASN A 203 18.32 -11.47 11.54
C ASN A 203 18.89 -12.56 10.62
N SER A 204 19.29 -13.72 11.20
CA SER A 204 19.80 -14.87 10.44
C SER A 204 18.73 -15.60 9.67
N ASP A 205 17.46 -15.48 10.09
CA ASP A 205 16.33 -16.22 9.54
C ASP A 205 15.79 -15.60 8.24
N GLY A 206 16.32 -14.42 7.85
CA GLY A 206 15.96 -13.81 6.58
C GLY A 206 16.18 -12.30 6.50
N GLN A 207 15.77 -11.75 5.39
CA GLN A 207 15.98 -10.35 5.07
C GLN A 207 15.04 -9.43 5.86
N THR A 208 15.61 -8.34 6.38
CA THR A 208 14.87 -7.26 7.03
C THR A 208 15.27 -5.90 6.45
N ARG A 209 14.38 -4.91 6.55
CA ARG A 209 14.65 -3.52 6.14
C ARG A 209 14.10 -2.56 7.18
N VAL A 210 14.73 -1.40 7.28
CA VAL A 210 14.23 -0.23 8.00
C VAL A 210 14.56 1.02 7.19
N ASN A 211 13.63 1.94 7.14
CA ASN A 211 13.82 3.24 6.52
C ASN A 211 13.11 4.33 7.31
N VAL A 212 13.75 5.49 7.45
CA VAL A 212 13.11 6.73 7.87
C VAL A 212 13.01 7.61 6.64
N GLY A 213 11.80 7.71 6.08
CA GLY A 213 11.55 8.38 4.81
C GLY A 213 11.51 9.89 4.93
N THR A 214 10.96 10.40 6.03
CA THR A 214 10.87 11.85 6.28
C THR A 214 11.20 12.18 7.72
N VAL A 215 11.72 13.40 7.94
CA VAL A 215 11.86 14.04 9.25
C VAL A 215 11.58 15.52 9.14
N HIS A 216 10.73 16.04 10.02
CA HIS A 216 10.41 17.45 10.14
C HIS A 216 10.52 17.88 11.60
N ALA A 217 11.38 18.86 11.91
CA ALA A 217 11.60 19.28 13.29
C ALA A 217 12.06 20.74 13.39
N GLY A 218 11.63 21.41 14.45
CA GLY A 218 12.09 22.74 14.84
C GLY A 218 11.51 23.89 14.00
N THR A 219 11.69 25.13 14.53
CA THR A 219 11.15 26.36 13.92
C THR A 219 12.20 27.45 13.74
N GLY A 220 13.30 27.41 14.50
CA GLY A 220 14.34 28.43 14.42
C GLY A 220 15.63 28.03 15.14
N ARG A 221 16.75 28.62 14.72
CA ARG A 221 18.10 28.25 15.19
C ARG A 221 18.37 28.52 16.66
N ASN A 222 17.63 29.44 17.27
CA ASN A 222 17.80 29.86 18.67
C ASN A 222 16.68 29.39 19.59
N VAL A 223 15.89 28.45 19.13
CA VAL A 223 14.75 27.86 19.85
C VAL A 223 14.98 26.37 20.02
N VAL A 224 14.84 25.84 21.23
CA VAL A 224 14.83 24.38 21.47
C VAL A 224 13.59 23.78 20.81
N PRO A 225 13.73 22.82 19.87
CA PRO A 225 12.60 22.24 19.17
C PRO A 225 11.68 21.47 20.11
N ASP A 226 10.40 21.83 20.12
CA ASP A 226 9.34 21.16 20.89
C ASP A 226 8.59 20.07 20.12
N THR A 227 8.82 19.98 18.82
CA THR A 227 8.14 19.00 17.99
C THR A 227 9.08 18.43 16.93
N ALA A 228 9.04 17.11 16.76
CA ALA A 228 9.69 16.40 15.64
C ALA A 228 8.78 15.27 15.15
N LYS A 229 8.52 15.25 13.84
CA LYS A 229 7.75 14.20 13.17
C LYS A 229 8.66 13.36 12.27
N LEU A 230 8.50 12.02 12.32
CA LEU A 230 9.16 11.08 11.42
C LEU A 230 8.11 10.18 10.76
N GLU A 231 8.40 9.75 9.54
CA GLU A 231 7.66 8.69 8.85
C GLU A 231 8.62 7.53 8.61
N ILE A 232 8.28 6.37 9.16
CA ILE A 232 9.15 5.20 9.28
C ILE A 232 8.49 4.01 8.64
N GLU A 233 9.28 3.17 7.98
CA GLU A 233 8.85 1.87 7.50
C GLU A 233 9.83 0.79 7.96
N VAL A 234 9.29 -0.33 8.43
CA VAL A 234 10.05 -1.56 8.69
C VAL A 234 9.48 -2.70 7.88
N ARG A 235 10.35 -3.60 7.40
CA ARG A 235 9.96 -4.76 6.58
C ARG A 235 10.68 -6.02 7.03
N GLY A 236 10.05 -7.18 6.79
CA GLY A 236 10.65 -8.49 6.91
C GLY A 236 10.18 -9.41 5.78
N VAL A 237 11.03 -10.31 5.30
CA VAL A 237 10.66 -11.28 4.26
C VAL A 237 9.58 -12.26 4.74
N THR A 238 9.39 -12.39 6.06
CA THR A 238 8.25 -13.06 6.67
C THR A 238 7.50 -12.11 7.60
N THR A 239 6.27 -12.46 7.94
CA THR A 239 5.45 -11.71 8.90
C THR A 239 6.11 -11.66 10.29
N GLU A 240 6.76 -12.75 10.71
CA GLU A 240 7.48 -12.87 11.99
C GLU A 240 8.69 -11.94 12.02
N LEU A 241 9.45 -11.88 10.94
CA LEU A 241 10.59 -10.97 10.81
C LEU A 241 10.16 -9.51 10.78
N ASN A 242 9.04 -9.19 10.15
CA ASN A 242 8.49 -7.84 10.23
C ASN A 242 8.04 -7.49 11.66
N ARG A 243 7.43 -8.44 12.37
CA ARG A 243 7.08 -8.26 13.77
C ARG A 243 8.30 -8.02 14.66
N TYR A 244 9.39 -8.78 14.43
CA TYR A 244 10.66 -8.55 15.09
C TYR A 244 11.15 -7.12 14.88
N MET A 245 11.19 -6.65 13.64
CA MET A 245 11.58 -5.27 13.30
C MET A 245 10.67 -4.22 13.92
N GLU A 246 9.36 -4.45 13.93
CA GLU A 246 8.38 -3.53 14.52
C GLU A 246 8.56 -3.39 16.03
N ILE A 247 8.78 -4.49 16.75
CA ILE A 247 9.01 -4.48 18.21
C ILE A 247 10.26 -3.67 18.52
N TYR A 248 11.39 -3.99 17.87
CA TYR A 248 12.64 -3.23 18.06
C TYR A 248 12.47 -1.74 17.75
N ALA A 249 11.80 -1.43 16.65
CA ALA A 249 11.56 -0.04 16.27
C ALA A 249 10.76 0.71 17.34
N ARG A 250 9.69 0.12 17.87
CA ARG A 250 8.88 0.74 18.93
C ARG A 250 9.66 0.92 20.23
N ASP A 251 10.48 -0.04 20.62
CA ASP A 251 11.32 0.04 21.81
C ASP A 251 12.36 1.17 21.68
N ILE A 252 13.02 1.27 20.54
CA ILE A 252 13.96 2.36 20.23
C ILE A 252 13.27 3.72 20.26
N ILE A 253 12.09 3.86 19.63
CA ILE A 253 11.33 5.10 19.59
C ILE A 253 10.99 5.56 21.03
N ASN A 254 10.52 4.65 21.88
CA ASN A 254 10.20 4.96 23.27
C ASN A 254 11.46 5.27 24.10
N ALA A 255 12.55 4.53 23.91
CA ALA A 255 13.82 4.79 24.60
C ALA A 255 14.38 6.17 24.25
N CYS A 256 14.28 6.60 22.99
CA CYS A 256 14.72 7.94 22.56
C CYS A 256 13.87 9.06 23.14
N ALA A 257 12.59 8.82 23.39
CA ALA A 257 11.76 9.77 24.14
C ALA A 257 12.21 9.94 25.58
N LEU A 258 12.47 8.83 26.27
CA LEU A 258 12.99 8.81 27.64
C LEU A 258 14.37 9.52 27.75
N MET A 259 15.26 9.29 26.79
CA MET A 259 16.61 9.86 26.77
C MET A 259 16.60 11.39 26.81
N HIS A 260 15.59 12.03 26.23
CA HIS A 260 15.48 13.48 26.10
C HIS A 260 14.26 14.07 26.85
N ASP A 261 13.65 13.26 27.73
CA ASP A 261 12.47 13.65 28.53
C ASP A 261 11.34 14.26 27.68
N THR A 262 11.12 13.68 26.50
CA THR A 262 10.02 14.02 25.58
C THR A 262 8.87 13.01 25.70
N VAL A 263 7.68 13.37 25.21
CA VAL A 263 6.56 12.46 25.04
C VAL A 263 6.50 12.02 23.59
N VAL A 264 6.21 10.75 23.33
CA VAL A 264 6.10 10.23 21.98
C VAL A 264 4.71 9.71 21.67
N GLU A 265 4.20 10.04 20.49
CA GLU A 265 3.02 9.45 19.88
C GLU A 265 3.47 8.56 18.70
N ILE A 266 3.00 7.30 18.67
CA ILE A 266 3.29 6.34 17.59
C ILE A 266 1.96 5.93 16.98
N LYS A 267 1.77 6.25 15.70
CA LYS A 267 0.58 5.88 14.94
C LYS A 267 0.95 4.90 13.82
N GLN A 268 0.32 3.73 13.82
CA GLN A 268 0.43 2.80 12.69
C GLN A 268 -0.39 3.32 11.52
N MET A 269 0.27 3.54 10.39
CA MET A 269 -0.33 4.08 9.17
C MET A 269 -0.74 3.00 8.18
N GLY A 270 -0.03 1.87 8.19
CA GLY A 270 -0.34 0.73 7.35
C GLY A 270 0.40 -0.51 7.82
N LYS A 271 -0.13 -1.68 7.46
CA LYS A 271 0.50 -2.97 7.73
C LYS A 271 0.02 -4.00 6.73
N ALA A 272 0.96 -4.73 6.13
CA ALA A 272 0.68 -5.91 5.31
C ALA A 272 1.49 -7.12 5.82
N PHE A 273 0.93 -8.30 5.62
CA PHE A 273 1.60 -9.57 5.88
C PHE A 273 2.49 -9.96 4.69
N ALA A 274 3.43 -10.86 4.92
CA ALA A 274 4.16 -11.48 3.82
C ALA A 274 3.19 -12.33 2.97
N LEU A 275 3.32 -12.20 1.66
CA LEU A 275 2.49 -12.94 0.73
C LEU A 275 3.26 -14.13 0.16
N ASN A 276 2.65 -15.30 0.21
CA ASN A 276 3.03 -16.49 -0.55
C ASN A 276 1.79 -17.02 -1.25
N CYS A 277 1.88 -17.22 -2.56
CA CYS A 277 0.81 -17.81 -3.33
C CYS A 277 0.69 -19.31 -3.04
N ASP A 278 -0.52 -19.86 -3.14
CA ASP A 278 -0.75 -21.30 -3.12
C ASP A 278 -0.12 -21.95 -4.35
N GLU A 279 0.92 -22.78 -4.15
CA GLU A 279 1.71 -23.36 -5.24
C GLU A 279 0.89 -24.33 -6.11
N ASP A 280 0.04 -25.15 -5.50
CA ASP A 280 -0.78 -26.11 -6.24
C ASP A 280 -1.79 -25.39 -7.13
N PHE A 281 -2.41 -24.34 -6.58
CA PHE A 281 -3.35 -23.52 -7.32
C PHE A 281 -2.66 -22.75 -8.46
N MET A 282 -1.51 -22.15 -8.20
CA MET A 282 -0.74 -21.46 -9.24
C MET A 282 -0.26 -22.40 -10.35
N ASN A 283 0.14 -23.63 -10.02
CA ASN A 283 0.50 -24.64 -11.01
C ASN A 283 -0.70 -25.09 -11.85
N GLN A 284 -1.89 -25.22 -11.27
CA GLN A 284 -3.12 -25.49 -12.02
C GLN A 284 -3.42 -24.36 -13.02
N ILE A 285 -3.37 -23.10 -12.59
CA ILE A 285 -3.59 -21.94 -13.46
C ILE A 285 -2.54 -21.87 -14.57
N ARG A 286 -1.25 -22.06 -14.23
CA ARG A 286 -0.16 -22.13 -15.21
C ARG A 286 -0.44 -23.16 -16.30
N ASN A 287 -0.80 -24.40 -15.92
CA ASN A 287 -1.07 -25.48 -16.84
C ASN A 287 -2.24 -25.16 -17.80
N ILE A 288 -3.28 -24.50 -17.28
CA ILE A 288 -4.42 -24.05 -18.10
C ILE A 288 -3.94 -22.96 -19.08
N CYS A 289 -3.26 -21.93 -18.61
CA CYS A 289 -2.83 -20.83 -19.45
C CYS A 289 -1.84 -21.27 -20.55
N VAL A 290 -0.86 -22.10 -20.23
CA VAL A 290 0.12 -22.60 -21.22
C VAL A 290 -0.56 -23.48 -22.27
N LYS A 291 -1.56 -24.28 -21.85
CA LYS A 291 -2.33 -25.12 -22.78
C LYS A 291 -3.18 -24.29 -23.75
N GLU A 292 -3.88 -23.28 -23.22
CA GLU A 292 -4.82 -22.46 -24.01
C GLU A 292 -4.12 -21.32 -24.78
N MET A 293 -2.91 -20.93 -24.33
CA MET A 293 -2.08 -19.87 -24.93
C MET A 293 -0.66 -20.40 -25.17
N PRO A 294 -0.44 -21.23 -26.22
CA PRO A 294 0.85 -21.89 -26.43
C PRO A 294 2.03 -20.95 -26.70
N ASP A 295 1.76 -19.73 -27.15
CA ASP A 295 2.79 -18.71 -27.38
C ASP A 295 3.14 -17.90 -26.13
N LEU A 296 2.45 -18.13 -24.99
CA LEU A 296 2.67 -17.44 -23.72
C LEU A 296 4.08 -17.75 -23.17
N LYS A 297 4.87 -16.71 -23.01
CA LYS A 297 6.18 -16.82 -22.34
C LYS A 297 6.01 -16.67 -20.84
N SER A 298 6.29 -17.74 -20.12
CA SER A 298 6.28 -17.74 -18.65
C SER A 298 7.48 -18.52 -18.12
N PRO A 299 8.18 -18.01 -17.08
CA PRO A 299 9.26 -18.76 -16.44
C PRO A 299 8.70 -19.93 -15.64
N PRO A 300 9.53 -20.97 -15.40
CA PRO A 300 9.14 -22.11 -14.55
C PRO A 300 9.02 -21.75 -13.06
N GLU A 301 9.67 -20.71 -12.63
CA GLU A 301 9.79 -20.25 -11.24
C GLU A 301 8.84 -19.09 -10.94
N ASN A 302 8.48 -18.95 -9.67
CA ASN A 302 7.65 -17.85 -9.20
C ASN A 302 8.48 -16.56 -9.09
N LEU A 303 7.83 -15.43 -9.17
CA LEU A 303 8.46 -14.13 -8.95
C LEU A 303 8.70 -13.92 -7.44
N ASN A 304 9.93 -13.52 -7.08
CA ASN A 304 10.29 -13.12 -5.72
C ASN A 304 10.53 -11.61 -5.68
N PRO A 305 9.47 -10.78 -5.58
CA PRO A 305 9.63 -9.35 -5.53
C PRO A 305 10.15 -8.90 -4.17
N LEU A 306 11.02 -7.90 -4.16
CA LEU A 306 11.45 -7.23 -2.92
C LEU A 306 10.41 -6.24 -2.38
N GLY A 307 9.30 -6.06 -3.08
CA GLY A 307 8.17 -5.25 -2.69
C GLY A 307 7.19 -5.99 -1.77
N GLY A 308 6.24 -5.29 -1.22
CA GLY A 308 5.08 -5.83 -0.51
C GLY A 308 3.81 -5.23 -1.10
N SER A 309 2.72 -5.99 -1.04
CA SER A 309 1.37 -5.55 -1.39
C SER A 309 0.42 -5.91 -0.27
N ASP A 310 -0.74 -5.27 -0.22
CA ASP A 310 -1.80 -5.63 0.73
C ASP A 310 -2.95 -6.39 0.07
#